data_d8627b4744ee65083b49085901779ffa
#
_entry.id   d8627b4744ee65083b49085901779ffa
#
_cell.length_a   1.000
_cell.length_b   1.000
_cell.length_c   1.000
_cell.angle_alpha   90.00
_cell.angle_beta   90.00
_cell.angle_gamma   90.00
#
_symmetry.space_group_name_H-M   'P 1'
#
loop_
_entity.id
_entity.type
_entity.pdbx_description
1 polymer ?
#
loop_
_entity_poly.entity_id
_entity_poly.type
_entity_poly.pdbx_seq_one_letter_code
_entity_poly.pdbx_strand_id
1 'polypeptide(L)'
;MSLLRKAEPHLSVTDYLAGERDSDVRHEYVDGQAYAMAGASDRHNRIAGNIFSRLNSHLDGAECEPFIADMKIKVDEALYYYPDVVVTCDPPGGDPYFRTQPRLIVEVTSPSTERVDRHEKLHAYERVESLQEYVLVSQDARLVEVYRRGPRDEWTHEALTEPHEQLALASVGLALDLGDVYRNVRFEEAGENPAR
;
A
#
# COMPACT_ATOMS: atom_id res chain seq x y z
N MET A 1 -32.18 28.30 12.41
CA MET A 1 -30.95 28.88 11.84
C MET A 1 -30.17 27.72 11.22
N SER A 2 -30.22 27.62 9.91
CA SER A 2 -29.46 26.61 9.13
C SER A 2 -28.00 27.06 9.08
N LEU A 3 -27.12 26.32 9.73
CA LEU A 3 -25.67 26.49 9.56
C LEU A 3 -25.33 25.99 8.17
N LEU A 4 -25.20 26.91 7.23
CA LEU A 4 -24.58 26.61 5.93
C LEU A 4 -23.13 26.16 6.22
N ARG A 5 -22.87 24.84 6.13
CA ARG A 5 -21.51 24.32 6.04
C ARG A 5 -20.90 24.98 4.82
N LYS A 6 -19.87 25.77 5.01
CA LYS A 6 -19.02 26.29 3.94
C LYS A 6 -18.44 25.03 3.25
N ALA A 7 -18.81 24.79 2.00
CA ALA A 7 -18.20 23.71 1.22
C ALA A 7 -16.70 23.99 1.20
N GLU A 8 -15.91 23.02 1.62
CA GLU A 8 -14.47 23.11 1.43
C GLU A 8 -14.18 23.18 -0.08
N PRO A 9 -13.17 23.96 -0.51
CA PRO A 9 -12.88 24.09 -1.93
C PRO A 9 -12.52 22.73 -2.50
N HIS A 10 -13.28 22.26 -3.48
CA HIS A 10 -13.04 21.03 -4.20
C HIS A 10 -11.82 21.21 -5.10
N LEU A 11 -10.73 20.51 -4.81
CA LEU A 11 -9.51 20.49 -5.62
C LEU A 11 -9.77 19.65 -6.88
N SER A 12 -9.47 20.17 -8.06
CA SER A 12 -9.55 19.36 -9.28
C SER A 12 -8.39 18.34 -9.35
N VAL A 13 -8.61 17.21 -10.03
CA VAL A 13 -7.54 16.21 -10.28
C VAL A 13 -6.36 16.86 -11.02
N THR A 14 -6.63 17.74 -11.98
CA THR A 14 -5.58 18.44 -12.75
C THR A 14 -4.72 19.31 -11.82
N ASP A 15 -5.37 20.10 -10.95
CA ASP A 15 -4.64 20.95 -9.99
C ASP A 15 -3.89 20.13 -8.94
N TYR A 16 -4.50 19.03 -8.45
CA TYR A 16 -3.83 18.09 -7.57
C TYR A 16 -2.56 17.51 -8.21
N LEU A 17 -2.67 16.93 -9.41
CA LEU A 17 -1.52 16.33 -10.10
C LEU A 17 -0.42 17.35 -10.43
N ALA A 18 -0.79 18.59 -10.74
CA ALA A 18 0.17 19.66 -10.97
C ALA A 18 0.88 20.07 -9.67
N GLY A 19 0.12 20.31 -8.58
CA GLY A 19 0.67 20.69 -7.28
C GLY A 19 1.53 19.60 -6.65
N GLU A 20 1.15 18.34 -6.81
CA GLU A 20 1.85 17.20 -6.22
C GLU A 20 3.26 16.98 -6.83
N ARG A 21 3.51 17.46 -8.05
CA ARG A 21 4.85 17.38 -8.67
C ARG A 21 5.88 18.24 -7.97
N ASP A 22 5.44 19.39 -7.46
CA ASP A 22 6.31 20.40 -6.82
C ASP A 22 6.23 20.36 -5.28
N SER A 23 5.42 19.44 -4.72
CA SER A 23 5.22 19.34 -3.28
C SER A 23 6.35 18.58 -2.58
N ASP A 24 6.84 19.14 -1.48
CA ASP A 24 7.80 18.48 -0.59
C ASP A 24 7.16 17.37 0.27
N VAL A 25 5.82 17.34 0.35
CA VAL A 25 5.03 16.36 1.11
C VAL A 25 4.11 15.64 0.14
N ARG A 26 4.01 14.32 0.25
CA ARG A 26 3.08 13.51 -0.55
C ARG A 26 1.67 13.59 0.00
N HIS A 27 0.70 13.65 -0.91
CA HIS A 27 -0.73 13.70 -0.58
C HIS A 27 -1.49 12.63 -1.36
N GLU A 28 -2.27 11.83 -0.65
CA GLU A 28 -3.31 11.03 -1.28
C GLU A 28 -4.47 11.94 -1.69
N TYR A 29 -5.17 11.59 -2.77
CA TYR A 29 -6.30 12.37 -3.27
C TYR A 29 -7.56 11.52 -3.27
N VAL A 30 -8.60 12.01 -2.58
CA VAL A 30 -9.88 11.34 -2.44
C VAL A 30 -11.01 12.35 -2.69
N ASP A 31 -11.76 12.17 -3.76
CA ASP A 31 -12.98 12.93 -4.08
C ASP A 31 -12.84 14.46 -3.90
N GLY A 32 -11.77 15.03 -4.42
CA GLY A 32 -11.56 16.49 -4.39
C GLY A 32 -10.82 17.02 -3.16
N GLN A 33 -10.29 16.14 -2.32
CA GLN A 33 -9.50 16.51 -1.14
C GLN A 33 -8.12 15.87 -1.19
N ALA A 34 -7.08 16.61 -0.80
CA ALA A 34 -5.72 16.12 -0.66
C ALA A 34 -5.40 15.88 0.82
N TYR A 35 -4.89 14.69 1.15
CA TYR A 35 -4.55 14.26 2.49
C TYR A 35 -3.04 14.05 2.60
N ALA A 36 -2.38 14.86 3.42
CA ALA A 36 -0.94 14.73 3.62
C ALA A 36 -0.57 13.39 4.26
N MET A 37 0.43 12.72 3.71
CA MET A 37 0.96 11.49 4.27
C MET A 37 1.86 11.80 5.48
N ALA A 38 1.73 10.99 6.52
CA ALA A 38 2.63 11.04 7.68
C ALA A 38 3.97 10.33 7.37
N GLY A 39 5.02 10.69 8.12
CA GLY A 39 6.29 9.96 8.05
C GLY A 39 6.16 8.54 8.61
N ALA A 40 6.96 7.63 8.08
CA ALA A 40 7.00 6.23 8.48
C ALA A 40 7.96 5.99 9.66
N SER A 41 7.64 5.00 10.53
CA SER A 41 8.57 4.51 11.56
C SER A 41 9.73 3.71 10.92
N ASP A 42 10.77 3.43 11.72
CA ASP A 42 11.88 2.57 11.28
C ASP A 42 11.41 1.13 11.00
N ARG A 43 10.47 0.61 11.78
CA ARG A 43 9.86 -0.72 11.58
C ARG A 43 9.08 -0.76 10.26
N HIS A 44 8.22 0.21 10.03
CA HIS A 44 7.46 0.35 8.80
C HIS A 44 8.38 0.39 7.58
N ASN A 45 9.36 1.29 7.57
CA ASN A 45 10.32 1.44 6.48
C ASN A 45 11.12 0.15 6.22
N ARG A 46 11.51 -0.56 7.30
CA ARG A 46 12.25 -1.82 7.18
C ARG A 46 11.42 -2.94 6.58
N ILE A 47 10.16 -3.09 6.98
CA ILE A 47 9.24 -4.08 6.42
C ILE A 47 9.02 -3.82 4.93
N ALA A 48 8.66 -2.60 4.55
CA ALA A 48 8.47 -2.21 3.16
C ALA A 48 9.75 -2.47 2.33
N GLY A 49 10.92 -2.09 2.86
CA GLY A 49 12.21 -2.33 2.23
C GLY A 49 12.58 -3.81 2.07
N ASN A 50 12.28 -4.66 3.06
CA ASN A 50 12.50 -6.10 2.98
C ASN A 50 11.68 -6.73 1.85
N ILE A 51 10.40 -6.41 1.77
CA ILE A 51 9.48 -6.92 0.74
C ILE A 51 9.90 -6.40 -0.64
N PHE A 52 10.12 -5.09 -0.76
CA PHE A 52 10.54 -4.48 -2.03
C PHE A 52 11.84 -5.09 -2.56
N SER A 53 12.84 -5.28 -1.70
CA SER A 53 14.14 -5.85 -2.12
C SER A 53 13.97 -7.25 -2.73
N ARG A 54 13.08 -8.09 -2.19
CA ARG A 54 12.80 -9.42 -2.72
C ARG A 54 12.04 -9.36 -4.04
N LEU A 55 11.03 -8.51 -4.13
CA LEU A 55 10.27 -8.28 -5.36
C LEU A 55 11.16 -7.74 -6.47
N ASN A 56 12.00 -6.74 -6.17
CA ASN A 56 12.90 -6.13 -7.13
C ASN A 56 13.92 -7.13 -7.70
N SER A 57 14.48 -7.99 -6.83
CA SER A 57 15.40 -9.03 -7.29
C SER A 57 14.71 -10.14 -8.09
N HIS A 58 13.47 -10.49 -7.72
CA HIS A 58 12.70 -11.55 -8.39
C HIS A 58 12.20 -11.13 -9.76
N LEU A 59 11.79 -9.87 -9.90
CA LEU A 59 11.19 -9.33 -11.13
C LEU A 59 12.22 -8.66 -12.05
N ASP A 60 13.52 -8.78 -11.77
CA ASP A 60 14.56 -8.21 -12.62
C ASP A 60 14.46 -8.79 -14.06
N GLY A 61 14.29 -7.90 -15.03
CA GLY A 61 14.06 -8.26 -16.43
C GLY A 61 12.67 -8.83 -16.75
N ALA A 62 11.73 -8.81 -15.81
CA ALA A 62 10.34 -9.19 -16.05
C ALA A 62 9.54 -8.06 -16.69
N GLU A 63 8.30 -8.36 -17.10
CA GLU A 63 7.36 -7.38 -17.68
C GLU A 63 6.80 -6.44 -16.62
N CYS A 64 6.63 -6.92 -15.38
CA CYS A 64 6.09 -6.15 -14.28
C CYS A 64 7.21 -5.54 -13.43
N GLU A 65 7.01 -4.32 -12.95
CA GLU A 65 8.00 -3.55 -12.20
C GLU A 65 7.51 -3.26 -10.77
N PRO A 66 8.36 -3.49 -9.74
CA PRO A 66 8.05 -3.11 -8.37
C PRO A 66 8.47 -1.65 -8.09
N PHE A 67 7.66 -0.96 -7.31
CA PHE A 67 7.93 0.39 -6.79
C PHE A 67 7.75 0.41 -5.28
N ILE A 68 8.48 1.31 -4.61
CA ILE A 68 8.39 1.54 -3.16
C ILE A 68 8.10 3.01 -2.89
N ALA A 69 7.22 3.28 -1.94
CA ALA A 69 6.82 4.61 -1.45
C ALA A 69 6.22 5.52 -2.54
N ASP A 70 6.97 6.43 -3.12
CA ASP A 70 6.49 7.61 -3.87
C ASP A 70 5.81 7.32 -5.24
N MET A 71 5.40 6.09 -5.53
CA MET A 71 4.66 5.79 -6.75
C MET A 71 3.15 5.79 -6.51
N LYS A 72 2.45 6.77 -7.08
CA LYS A 72 0.99 6.84 -7.03
C LYS A 72 0.32 5.73 -7.83
N ILE A 73 -0.80 5.26 -7.34
CA ILE A 73 -1.75 4.44 -8.08
C ILE A 73 -3.03 5.24 -8.32
N LYS A 74 -3.40 5.37 -9.58
CA LYS A 74 -4.71 5.87 -9.96
C LYS A 74 -5.71 4.72 -9.82
N VAL A 75 -6.57 4.80 -8.81
CA VAL A 75 -7.61 3.79 -8.55
C VAL A 75 -8.83 4.04 -9.45
N ASP A 76 -9.26 5.29 -9.53
CA ASP A 76 -10.31 5.75 -10.46
C ASP A 76 -10.11 7.22 -10.84
N GLU A 77 -11.12 7.85 -11.46
CA GLU A 77 -10.99 9.22 -11.97
C GLU A 77 -10.83 10.28 -10.87
N ALA A 78 -11.18 9.97 -9.62
CA ALA A 78 -11.14 10.89 -8.49
C ALA A 78 -10.39 10.34 -7.27
N LEU A 79 -9.60 9.26 -7.46
CA LEU A 79 -8.96 8.55 -6.34
C LEU A 79 -7.52 8.14 -6.68
N TYR A 80 -6.57 8.66 -5.90
CA TYR A 80 -5.14 8.37 -6.01
C TYR A 80 -4.56 8.07 -4.64
N TYR A 81 -3.91 6.90 -4.51
CA TYR A 81 -3.21 6.48 -3.30
C TYR A 81 -1.71 6.27 -3.54
N TYR A 82 -0.94 6.27 -2.46
CA TYR A 82 0.48 5.93 -2.45
C TYR A 82 0.69 4.67 -1.61
N PRO A 83 0.65 3.47 -2.20
CA PRO A 83 0.96 2.26 -1.46
C PRO A 83 2.43 2.19 -1.06
N ASP A 84 2.73 1.53 0.04
CA ASP A 84 4.10 1.36 0.51
C ASP A 84 4.95 0.55 -0.46
N VAL A 85 4.40 -0.55 -1.02
CA VAL A 85 5.01 -1.31 -2.11
C VAL A 85 3.95 -1.68 -3.13
N VAL A 86 4.25 -1.53 -4.41
CA VAL A 86 3.36 -1.92 -5.49
C VAL A 86 4.13 -2.61 -6.60
N VAL A 87 3.53 -3.63 -7.20
CA VAL A 87 3.98 -4.19 -8.48
C VAL A 87 2.96 -3.84 -9.54
N THR A 88 3.42 -3.22 -10.62
CA THR A 88 2.57 -2.83 -11.74
C THR A 88 3.04 -3.45 -13.04
N CYS A 89 2.10 -3.70 -13.95
CA CYS A 89 2.38 -4.23 -15.28
C CYS A 89 1.85 -3.25 -16.34
N ASP A 90 2.00 -1.95 -16.09
CA ASP A 90 1.61 -0.90 -17.03
C ASP A 90 2.45 -0.99 -18.31
N PRO A 91 1.85 -0.78 -19.49
CA PRO A 91 2.59 -0.74 -20.73
C PRO A 91 3.56 0.45 -20.76
N PRO A 92 4.68 0.35 -21.50
CA PRO A 92 5.62 1.45 -21.65
C PRO A 92 4.94 2.73 -22.19
N GLY A 93 5.40 3.90 -21.73
CA GLY A 93 4.95 5.22 -22.25
C GLY A 93 3.77 5.84 -21.51
N GLY A 94 3.38 5.29 -20.36
CA GLY A 94 2.40 5.91 -19.46
C GLY A 94 2.91 7.17 -18.74
N ASP A 95 2.09 7.76 -17.88
CA ASP A 95 2.50 8.89 -17.03
C ASP A 95 3.62 8.44 -16.08
N PRO A 96 4.76 9.16 -15.98
CA PRO A 96 5.86 8.77 -15.11
C PRO A 96 5.56 8.93 -13.61
N TYR A 97 4.49 9.65 -13.23
CA TYR A 97 4.17 10.00 -11.86
C TYR A 97 3.06 9.17 -11.21
N PHE A 98 2.39 8.31 -11.99
CA PHE A 98 1.43 7.34 -11.46
C PHE A 98 1.33 6.10 -12.34
N ARG A 99 0.75 5.02 -11.78
CA ARG A 99 0.46 3.76 -12.46
C ARG A 99 -1.04 3.46 -12.40
N THR A 100 -1.51 2.66 -13.34
CA THR A 100 -2.93 2.36 -13.51
C THR A 100 -3.26 0.87 -13.49
N GLN A 101 -2.25 0.01 -13.59
CA GLN A 101 -2.42 -1.44 -13.64
C GLN A 101 -1.62 -2.15 -12.52
N PRO A 102 -1.92 -1.85 -11.23
CA PRO A 102 -1.30 -2.59 -10.14
C PRO A 102 -1.74 -4.04 -10.17
N ARG A 103 -0.80 -4.95 -9.99
CA ARG A 103 -1.04 -6.39 -9.87
C ARG A 103 -0.99 -6.86 -8.42
N LEU A 104 -0.09 -6.28 -7.64
CA LEU A 104 0.10 -6.51 -6.22
C LEU A 104 0.25 -5.16 -5.52
N ILE A 105 -0.45 -4.97 -4.42
CA ILE A 105 -0.27 -3.83 -3.51
C ILE A 105 0.04 -4.36 -2.11
N VAL A 106 1.01 -3.75 -1.44
CA VAL A 106 1.35 -4.01 -0.04
C VAL A 106 1.29 -2.70 0.73
N GLU A 107 0.56 -2.71 1.84
CA GLU A 107 0.53 -1.62 2.84
C GLU A 107 1.09 -2.13 4.16
N VAL A 108 1.99 -1.37 4.76
CA VAL A 108 2.49 -1.64 6.10
C VAL A 108 1.64 -0.85 7.09
N THR A 109 0.79 -1.54 7.83
CA THR A 109 -0.19 -0.89 8.70
C THR A 109 0.44 -0.38 10.00
N SER A 110 -0.06 0.77 10.44
CA SER A 110 0.20 1.37 11.75
C SER A 110 -1.11 1.60 12.50
N PRO A 111 -1.09 1.86 13.82
CA PRO A 111 -2.33 2.18 14.56
C PRO A 111 -3.13 3.35 13.99
N SER A 112 -2.46 4.28 13.29
CA SER A 112 -3.10 5.44 12.68
C SER A 112 -3.72 5.17 11.32
N THR A 113 -3.19 4.20 10.54
CA THR A 113 -3.62 3.92 9.17
C THR A 113 -4.47 2.65 9.06
N GLU A 114 -4.35 1.72 10.01
CA GLU A 114 -4.96 0.38 9.96
C GLU A 114 -6.46 0.39 9.58
N ARG A 115 -7.25 1.32 10.13
CA ARG A 115 -8.67 1.41 9.81
C ARG A 115 -8.91 1.80 8.35
N VAL A 116 -8.11 2.73 7.82
CA VAL A 116 -8.21 3.20 6.44
C VAL A 116 -7.78 2.08 5.48
N ASP A 117 -6.64 1.45 5.75
CA ASP A 117 -6.08 0.38 4.92
C ASP A 117 -6.99 -0.86 4.88
N ARG A 118 -7.59 -1.26 6.05
CA ARG A 118 -8.48 -2.42 6.13
C ARG A 118 -9.87 -2.22 5.55
N HIS A 119 -10.35 -0.99 5.44
CA HIS A 119 -11.73 -0.74 5.01
C HIS A 119 -11.80 0.15 3.76
N GLU A 120 -11.31 1.37 3.84
CA GLU A 120 -11.47 2.34 2.76
C GLU A 120 -10.62 1.96 1.54
N LYS A 121 -9.31 1.70 1.74
CA LYS A 121 -8.41 1.29 0.66
C LYS A 121 -8.74 -0.10 0.12
N LEU A 122 -9.06 -1.09 0.99
CA LEU A 122 -9.46 -2.41 0.53
C LEU A 122 -10.63 -2.32 -0.44
N HIS A 123 -11.73 -1.62 -0.06
CA HIS A 123 -12.89 -1.44 -0.93
C HIS A 123 -12.57 -0.68 -2.22
N ALA A 124 -11.67 0.28 -2.16
CA ALA A 124 -11.22 1.01 -3.34
C ALA A 124 -10.42 0.10 -4.28
N TYR A 125 -9.48 -0.65 -3.75
CA TYR A 125 -8.60 -1.55 -4.49
C TYR A 125 -9.34 -2.77 -5.08
N GLU A 126 -10.38 -3.27 -4.42
CA GLU A 126 -11.23 -4.33 -4.98
C GLU A 126 -11.85 -3.97 -6.34
N ARG A 127 -12.04 -2.67 -6.63
CA ARG A 127 -12.58 -2.19 -7.92
C ARG A 127 -11.54 -2.11 -9.03
N VAL A 128 -10.25 -2.25 -8.72
CA VAL A 128 -9.18 -2.20 -9.71
C VAL A 128 -9.04 -3.57 -10.36
N GLU A 129 -9.48 -3.70 -11.61
CA GLU A 129 -9.55 -4.99 -12.33
C GLU A 129 -8.20 -5.70 -12.45
N SER A 130 -7.10 -4.96 -12.59
CA SER A 130 -5.75 -5.52 -12.72
C SER A 130 -5.21 -6.09 -11.40
N LEU A 131 -5.74 -5.64 -10.25
CA LEU A 131 -5.24 -6.04 -8.94
C LEU A 131 -5.64 -7.48 -8.62
N GLN A 132 -4.65 -8.29 -8.30
CA GLN A 132 -4.82 -9.70 -7.96
C GLN A 132 -4.63 -9.98 -6.48
N GLU A 133 -3.76 -9.20 -5.82
CA GLU A 133 -3.45 -9.37 -4.40
C GLU A 133 -3.28 -8.03 -3.71
N TYR A 134 -3.89 -7.92 -2.52
CA TYR A 134 -3.70 -6.83 -1.57
C TYR A 134 -3.19 -7.39 -0.25
N VAL A 135 -2.07 -6.90 0.24
CA VAL A 135 -1.38 -7.43 1.41
C VAL A 135 -1.26 -6.35 2.47
N LEU A 136 -1.71 -6.64 3.68
CA LEU A 136 -1.52 -5.80 4.85
C LEU A 136 -0.47 -6.43 5.77
N VAL A 137 0.54 -5.66 6.14
CA VAL A 137 1.64 -6.13 6.99
C VAL A 137 1.71 -5.27 8.24
N SER A 138 1.45 -5.83 9.41
CA SER A 138 1.51 -5.06 10.66
C SER A 138 2.95 -4.71 11.03
N GLN A 139 3.19 -3.43 11.38
CA GLN A 139 4.48 -3.02 11.95
C GLN A 139 4.62 -3.32 13.44
N ASP A 140 3.52 -3.63 14.13
CA ASP A 140 3.47 -3.75 15.59
C ASP A 140 3.43 -5.19 16.08
N ALA A 141 3.09 -6.13 15.18
CA ALA A 141 3.07 -7.56 15.48
C ALA A 141 3.44 -8.36 14.22
N ARG A 142 3.87 -9.62 14.39
CA ARG A 142 4.00 -10.51 13.23
C ARG A 142 2.62 -10.94 12.78
N LEU A 143 2.06 -10.19 11.86
CA LEU A 143 0.77 -10.44 11.24
C LEU A 143 0.80 -9.93 9.80
N VAL A 144 0.55 -10.84 8.87
CA VAL A 144 0.36 -10.52 7.46
C VAL A 144 -1.00 -11.02 7.04
N GLU A 145 -1.81 -10.13 6.47
CA GLU A 145 -3.12 -10.47 5.93
C GLU A 145 -3.08 -10.34 4.42
N VAL A 146 -3.55 -11.35 3.74
CA VAL A 146 -3.53 -11.41 2.28
C VAL A 146 -4.94 -11.53 1.75
N TYR A 147 -5.33 -10.58 0.94
CA TYR A 147 -6.56 -10.61 0.17
C TYR A 147 -6.22 -10.98 -1.27
N ARG A 148 -6.86 -12.00 -1.81
CA ARG A 148 -6.62 -12.51 -3.17
C ARG A 148 -7.90 -12.53 -3.98
N ARG A 149 -7.81 -12.04 -5.22
CA ARG A 149 -8.89 -12.12 -6.19
C ARG A 149 -8.94 -13.51 -6.80
N GLY A 150 -10.08 -14.17 -6.71
CA GLY A 150 -10.33 -15.47 -7.32
C GLY A 150 -10.82 -15.37 -8.77
N PRO A 151 -10.95 -16.52 -9.45
CA PRO A 151 -11.30 -16.58 -10.89
C PRO A 151 -12.68 -16.02 -11.25
N ARG A 152 -13.60 -15.91 -10.28
CA ARG A 152 -14.95 -15.36 -10.44
C ARG A 152 -15.13 -14.01 -9.81
N ASP A 153 -14.01 -13.29 -9.61
CA ASP A 153 -13.96 -11.96 -9.00
C ASP A 153 -14.30 -11.93 -7.49
N GLU A 154 -14.36 -13.09 -6.84
CA GLU A 154 -14.46 -13.19 -5.40
C GLU A 154 -13.11 -12.92 -4.71
N TRP A 155 -13.15 -12.28 -3.55
CA TRP A 155 -11.95 -12.07 -2.75
C TRP A 155 -11.90 -13.05 -1.58
N THR A 156 -10.76 -13.69 -1.41
CA THR A 156 -10.45 -14.56 -0.26
C THR A 156 -9.50 -13.85 0.69
N HIS A 157 -9.54 -14.21 1.96
CA HIS A 157 -8.68 -13.63 3.00
C HIS A 157 -7.94 -14.74 3.75
N GLU A 158 -6.67 -14.52 4.00
CA GLU A 158 -5.78 -15.38 4.78
C GLU A 158 -4.95 -14.53 5.73
N ALA A 159 -4.67 -15.02 6.93
CA ALA A 159 -3.78 -14.37 7.90
C ALA A 159 -2.63 -15.31 8.28
N LEU A 160 -1.40 -14.78 8.31
CA LEU A 160 -0.16 -15.47 8.62
C LEU A 160 0.48 -14.81 9.84
N THR A 161 0.92 -15.62 10.81
CA THR A 161 1.47 -15.13 12.11
C THR A 161 2.79 -15.81 12.50
N GLU A 162 3.05 -17.01 11.97
CA GLU A 162 4.21 -17.80 12.39
C GLU A 162 5.44 -17.51 11.51
N PRO A 163 6.66 -17.48 12.09
CA PRO A 163 7.90 -17.15 11.35
C PRO A 163 8.19 -18.04 10.14
N HIS A 164 7.73 -19.29 10.18
CA HIS A 164 7.97 -20.29 9.14
C HIS A 164 6.84 -20.37 8.10
N GLU A 165 5.75 -19.63 8.31
CA GLU A 165 4.71 -19.51 7.29
C GLU A 165 5.22 -18.72 6.09
N GLN A 166 4.70 -19.06 4.92
CA GLN A 166 5.09 -18.43 3.68
C GLN A 166 4.00 -17.49 3.16
N LEU A 167 4.38 -16.24 2.98
CA LEU A 167 3.63 -15.27 2.20
C LEU A 167 3.77 -15.63 0.72
N ALA A 168 2.79 -16.33 0.18
CA ALA A 168 2.73 -16.63 -1.24
C ALA A 168 2.13 -15.44 -2.00
N LEU A 169 2.94 -14.76 -2.80
CA LEU A 169 2.54 -13.69 -3.73
C LEU A 169 2.34 -14.32 -5.11
N ALA A 170 1.20 -15.01 -5.27
CA ALA A 170 0.91 -15.83 -6.44
C ALA A 170 0.82 -15.00 -7.73
N SER A 171 0.35 -13.76 -7.65
CA SER A 171 0.22 -12.84 -8.79
C SER A 171 1.54 -12.51 -9.46
N VAL A 172 2.65 -12.66 -8.74
CA VAL A 172 4.01 -12.38 -9.22
C VAL A 172 4.93 -13.60 -9.10
N GLY A 173 4.42 -14.75 -8.68
CA GLY A 173 5.18 -16.02 -8.61
C GLY A 173 6.29 -16.03 -7.56
N LEU A 174 6.17 -15.27 -6.47
CA LEU A 174 7.14 -15.17 -5.39
C LEU A 174 6.56 -15.71 -4.08
N ALA A 175 7.37 -16.43 -3.30
CA ALA A 175 7.04 -16.79 -1.93
C ALA A 175 8.13 -16.27 -0.98
N LEU A 176 7.72 -15.68 0.14
CA LEU A 176 8.60 -15.13 1.17
C LEU A 176 8.30 -15.76 2.51
N ASP A 177 9.31 -16.22 3.23
CA ASP A 177 9.12 -16.57 4.63
C ASP A 177 8.80 -15.31 5.45
N LEU A 178 7.89 -15.39 6.42
CA LEU A 178 7.61 -14.26 7.30
C LEU A 178 8.86 -13.80 8.06
N GLY A 179 9.81 -14.70 8.30
CA GLY A 179 11.12 -14.35 8.84
C GLY A 179 11.91 -13.38 7.94
N ASP A 180 11.75 -13.47 6.63
CA ASP A 180 12.37 -12.52 5.69
C ASP A 180 11.61 -11.18 5.63
N VAL A 181 10.27 -11.21 5.68
CA VAL A 181 9.43 -10.00 5.75
C VAL A 181 9.79 -9.16 6.97
N TYR A 182 9.92 -9.79 8.12
CA TYR A 182 10.22 -9.14 9.41
C TYR A 182 11.72 -9.15 9.78
N ARG A 183 12.61 -9.39 8.82
CA ARG A 183 14.05 -9.44 9.10
C ARG A 183 14.56 -8.12 9.67
N ASN A 184 15.23 -8.20 10.82
CA ASN A 184 15.74 -7.06 11.59
C ASN A 184 14.66 -6.09 12.12
N VAL A 185 13.40 -6.52 12.15
CA VAL A 185 12.31 -5.81 12.83
C VAL A 185 12.28 -6.30 14.30
N ARG A 186 12.23 -5.35 15.22
CA ARG A 186 12.11 -5.64 16.67
C ARG A 186 10.72 -5.21 17.11
N PHE A 187 9.94 -6.15 17.59
CA PHE A 187 8.69 -5.87 18.26
C PHE A 187 8.97 -5.53 19.73
N GLU A 188 8.21 -4.60 20.30
CA GLU A 188 8.26 -4.35 21.74
C GLU A 188 7.68 -5.57 22.47
N GLU A 189 8.42 -6.11 23.43
CA GLU A 189 7.88 -7.16 24.29
C GLU A 189 6.75 -6.56 25.14
N ALA A 190 5.58 -7.21 25.11
CA ALA A 190 4.46 -6.80 25.94
C ALA A 190 4.83 -6.97 27.43
N GLY A 191 5.41 -5.93 28.05
CA GLY A 191 5.77 -6.00 29.47
C GLY A 191 6.78 -5.00 30.02
N GLU A 192 7.53 -4.27 29.20
CA GLU A 192 8.40 -3.21 29.72
C GLU A 192 7.76 -1.83 29.50
N ASN A 193 6.92 -1.45 30.44
CA ASN A 193 6.56 -0.05 30.65
C ASN A 193 7.83 0.64 31.20
N PRO A 194 8.52 1.53 30.48
CA PRO A 194 9.59 2.31 31.06
C PRO A 194 8.96 3.26 32.10
N ALA A 195 8.96 2.78 33.33
CA ALA A 195 8.62 3.61 34.46
C ALA A 195 9.67 4.71 34.62
N ARG A 196 9.21 5.96 34.47
CA ARG A 196 9.76 7.24 34.95
C ARG A 196 10.56 8.05 33.95
#